data_f28b7a8020900d90c8a150ed5149df09
#
_entry.id   f28b7a8020900d90c8a150ed5149df09
#
_cell.length_a   1.000
_cell.length_b   1.000
_cell.length_c   1.000
_cell.angle_alpha   90.00
_cell.angle_beta   90.00
_cell.angle_gamma   90.00
#
_symmetry.space_group_name_H-M   'P 1'
#
loop_
_entity.id
_entity.type
_entity.pdbx_description
1 polymer ?
#
loop_
_entity_poly.entity_id
_entity_poly.type
_entity_poly.pdbx_seq_one_letter_code
_entity_poly.pdbx_strand_id
1 'polypeptide(L)'
;MHKICLIHLINKIFLIIIFILPINSNLFPNNLNNSFNNNFKMISRQGETSIIVNEENSNMDFKNSFPNDYFSISTKESSYLVIDNVEKSIILMPSSKLTFENNKFSLDYGYMYIKTKRNNEVRITLTKEGKTYNLNGKSFAVISYNENTSVISYDNAVKISPESSLGISYYLEPFNKTSIMPLLNGPYRITENERTLIDNVSRQLEMEVNSHLNEDIERYNFKIMEGDKNETTIYRVVHPKEGPNIFLIVPHGNERVGTDVAMERINMPIKKGSLTIVPIAVPEAYKKNARAIEGLDINNRFFYRKINRSATDKLAKKYMDMLDEYKIDVVLTLHEGNGFKEFFGDSIIYDSRKLDDKVLKVLSNINSRIEPMKFKFKQMYYPMPTTITYYAAKKNIDAFGIELTRNLDYDKKRIIMHTILNEFLKIYELE
;
A
#
# COMPACT_ATOMS: atom_id res chain seq x y z
N MET A 1 51.23 35.10 -0.64
CA MET A 1 50.63 35.29 -1.98
C MET A 1 50.79 34.13 -2.95
N HIS A 2 51.65 33.11 -2.71
CA HIS A 2 51.83 31.98 -3.66
C HIS A 2 50.88 30.77 -3.51
N LYS A 3 50.15 30.64 -2.41
CA LYS A 3 49.22 29.50 -2.21
C LYS A 3 47.85 29.67 -2.87
N ILE A 4 47.40 30.89 -3.10
CA ILE A 4 46.05 31.14 -3.71
C ILE A 4 46.10 30.96 -5.23
N CYS A 5 47.25 31.18 -5.88
CA CYS A 5 47.39 30.99 -7.32
C CYS A 5 47.41 29.52 -7.76
N LEU A 6 47.91 28.62 -6.90
CA LEU A 6 47.98 27.19 -7.19
C LEU A 6 46.63 26.48 -7.15
N ILE A 7 45.74 26.88 -6.24
CA ILE A 7 44.40 26.31 -6.12
C ILE A 7 43.52 26.73 -7.32
N HIS A 8 43.70 27.94 -7.84
CA HIS A 8 42.97 28.41 -9.00
C HIS A 8 43.41 27.73 -10.31
N LEU A 9 44.68 27.35 -10.39
CA LEU A 9 45.26 26.63 -11.53
C LEU A 9 44.78 25.15 -11.54
N ILE A 10 44.71 24.50 -10.36
CA ILE A 10 44.22 23.11 -10.24
C ILE A 10 42.75 22.99 -10.59
N ASN A 11 41.92 23.94 -10.16
CA ASN A 11 40.50 23.94 -10.49
C ASN A 11 40.23 24.19 -11.99
N LYS A 12 41.06 24.96 -12.69
CA LYS A 12 40.97 25.17 -14.14
C LYS A 12 41.41 23.93 -14.94
N ILE A 13 42.42 23.22 -14.45
CA ILE A 13 42.90 21.97 -15.09
C ILE A 13 41.83 20.84 -14.90
N PHE A 14 41.19 20.78 -13.75
CA PHE A 14 40.11 19.79 -13.51
C PHE A 14 38.87 20.06 -14.38
N LEU A 15 38.53 21.30 -14.65
CA LEU A 15 37.41 21.66 -15.53
C LEU A 15 37.72 21.37 -17.01
N ILE A 16 38.98 21.46 -17.44
CA ILE A 16 39.40 21.19 -18.83
C ILE A 16 39.49 19.67 -19.10
N ILE A 17 39.84 18.86 -18.08
CA ILE A 17 39.90 17.39 -18.22
C ILE A 17 38.50 16.77 -18.34
N ILE A 18 37.47 17.38 -17.75
CA ILE A 18 36.07 16.90 -17.90
C ILE A 18 35.51 17.18 -19.31
N PHE A 19 36.05 18.15 -20.05
CA PHE A 19 35.59 18.49 -21.40
C PHE A 19 36.33 17.80 -22.55
N ILE A 20 37.43 17.10 -22.29
CA ILE A 20 38.32 16.54 -23.36
C ILE A 20 38.33 15.01 -23.39
N LEU A 21 37.74 14.34 -22.39
CA LEU A 21 37.55 12.89 -22.55
C LEU A 21 36.29 12.63 -23.38
N PRO A 22 36.43 12.11 -24.61
CA PRO A 22 35.27 11.57 -25.32
C PRO A 22 34.72 10.47 -24.43
N ILE A 23 33.53 10.66 -23.91
CA ILE A 23 32.77 9.58 -23.25
C ILE A 23 32.59 8.53 -24.33
N ASN A 24 33.40 7.50 -24.26
CA ASN A 24 33.34 6.36 -25.17
C ASN A 24 32.01 5.67 -24.85
N SER A 25 30.96 5.97 -25.60
CA SER A 25 29.60 5.49 -25.47
C SER A 25 29.46 3.96 -25.64
N ASN A 26 30.60 3.28 -25.89
CA ASN A 26 30.67 1.84 -26.11
C ASN A 26 30.96 1.02 -24.85
N LEU A 27 31.01 1.63 -23.65
CA LEU A 27 31.23 0.89 -22.39
C LEU A 27 29.94 0.51 -21.65
N PHE A 28 28.78 0.92 -22.15
CA PHE A 28 27.52 0.34 -21.73
C PHE A 28 27.06 -0.64 -22.80
N PRO A 29 26.82 -1.90 -22.47
CA PRO A 29 26.23 -2.81 -23.43
C PRO A 29 24.89 -2.25 -23.88
N ASN A 30 24.82 -1.77 -25.11
CA ASN A 30 23.60 -1.37 -25.82
C ASN A 30 22.67 -2.57 -26.09
N ASN A 31 22.52 -3.49 -25.14
CA ASN A 31 21.60 -4.62 -25.17
C ASN A 31 20.59 -4.55 -24.01
N LEU A 32 19.99 -3.39 -23.83
CA LEU A 32 18.69 -3.25 -23.18
C LEU A 32 17.66 -2.80 -24.21
N ASN A 33 17.62 -3.49 -25.35
CA ASN A 33 16.35 -3.70 -26.04
C ASN A 33 15.51 -4.67 -25.18
N ASN A 34 15.21 -4.25 -23.96
CA ASN A 34 14.02 -4.69 -23.28
C ASN A 34 12.89 -4.15 -24.15
N SER A 35 12.41 -4.95 -25.08
CA SER A 35 11.06 -4.85 -25.58
C SER A 35 10.19 -4.95 -24.34
N PHE A 36 9.88 -3.82 -23.72
CA PHE A 36 8.93 -3.73 -22.61
C PHE A 36 7.67 -4.38 -23.14
N ASN A 37 7.35 -5.52 -22.56
CA ASN A 37 6.16 -6.27 -22.91
C ASN A 37 4.97 -5.45 -22.36
N ASN A 38 4.55 -4.41 -23.11
CA ASN A 38 3.46 -3.51 -22.76
C ASN A 38 2.08 -4.18 -22.91
N ASN A 39 2.05 -5.52 -22.95
CA ASN A 39 0.83 -6.28 -23.06
C ASN A 39 -0.06 -6.04 -21.84
N PHE A 40 -0.97 -5.09 -21.97
CA PHE A 40 -2.02 -4.89 -21.00
C PHE A 40 -3.05 -6.00 -21.13
N LYS A 41 -3.59 -6.43 -19.99
CA LYS A 41 -4.76 -7.33 -19.91
C LYS A 41 -5.87 -6.60 -19.20
N MET A 42 -7.10 -6.86 -19.60
CA MET A 42 -8.26 -6.46 -18.84
C MET A 42 -8.41 -7.43 -17.65
N ILE A 43 -8.41 -6.88 -16.42
CA ILE A 43 -8.54 -7.70 -15.20
C ILE A 43 -9.87 -7.49 -14.48
N SER A 44 -10.53 -6.36 -14.70
CA SER A 44 -11.85 -6.09 -14.15
C SER A 44 -12.63 -5.10 -15.02
N ARG A 45 -13.94 -5.26 -15.04
CA ARG A 45 -14.87 -4.37 -15.73
C ARG A 45 -16.20 -4.32 -14.98
N GLN A 46 -16.68 -3.13 -14.71
CA GLN A 46 -18.05 -2.91 -14.22
C GLN A 46 -18.80 -1.97 -15.15
N GLY A 47 -20.05 -2.32 -15.45
CA GLY A 47 -20.93 -1.52 -16.32
C GLY A 47 -20.58 -1.63 -17.81
N GLU A 48 -21.03 -0.65 -18.58
CA GLU A 48 -20.86 -0.63 -20.03
C GLU A 48 -19.54 0.03 -20.43
N THR A 49 -18.71 -0.69 -21.16
CA THR A 49 -17.46 -0.20 -21.74
C THR A 49 -17.43 -0.52 -23.22
N SER A 50 -16.90 0.39 -24.04
CA SER A 50 -16.59 0.16 -25.43
C SER A 50 -15.10 0.02 -25.61
N ILE A 51 -14.67 -1.03 -26.29
CA ILE A 51 -13.26 -1.32 -26.55
C ILE A 51 -13.10 -1.42 -28.06
N ILE A 52 -12.18 -0.59 -28.59
CA ILE A 52 -11.80 -0.59 -29.99
C ILE A 52 -10.35 -1.05 -30.08
N VAL A 53 -10.10 -2.06 -30.89
CA VAL A 53 -8.75 -2.58 -31.16
C VAL A 53 -8.53 -2.53 -32.66
N ASN A 54 -7.43 -1.88 -33.09
CA ASN A 54 -7.10 -1.73 -34.50
C ASN A 54 -8.28 -1.23 -35.35
N GLU A 55 -8.98 -0.20 -34.85
CA GLU A 55 -10.13 0.46 -35.47
C GLU A 55 -11.43 -0.37 -35.52
N GLU A 56 -11.43 -1.60 -35.00
CA GLU A 56 -12.62 -2.44 -34.93
C GLU A 56 -13.17 -2.55 -33.51
N ASN A 57 -14.50 -2.57 -33.35
CA ASN A 57 -15.14 -2.86 -32.06
C ASN A 57 -14.81 -4.29 -31.63
N SER A 58 -14.28 -4.45 -30.45
CA SER A 58 -13.86 -5.72 -29.92
C SER A 58 -14.66 -6.10 -28.67
N ASN A 59 -15.21 -7.32 -28.65
CA ASN A 59 -15.72 -7.97 -27.46
C ASN A 59 -14.57 -8.73 -26.76
N MET A 60 -13.61 -7.99 -26.21
CA MET A 60 -12.48 -8.62 -25.52
C MET A 60 -12.93 -9.27 -24.22
N ASP A 61 -12.56 -10.53 -24.04
CA ASP A 61 -12.67 -11.26 -22.79
C ASP A 61 -11.49 -10.97 -21.86
N PHE A 62 -11.66 -11.19 -20.56
CA PHE A 62 -10.63 -11.00 -19.52
C PHE A 62 -9.33 -11.76 -19.74
N LYS A 63 -9.29 -12.73 -20.63
CA LYS A 63 -8.09 -13.52 -20.95
C LYS A 63 -7.24 -12.93 -22.08
N ASN A 64 -7.77 -11.97 -22.82
CA ASN A 64 -7.09 -11.41 -23.98
C ASN A 64 -6.20 -10.25 -23.59
N SER A 65 -5.00 -10.21 -24.15
CA SER A 65 -4.09 -9.08 -24.04
C SER A 65 -4.45 -8.01 -25.07
N PHE A 66 -4.39 -6.74 -24.69
CA PHE A 66 -4.47 -5.63 -25.64
C PHE A 66 -3.25 -5.63 -26.55
N PRO A 67 -3.43 -5.31 -27.84
CA PRO A 67 -2.30 -5.17 -28.75
C PRO A 67 -1.39 -4.01 -28.32
N ASN A 68 -0.11 -4.12 -28.66
CA ASN A 68 0.87 -3.10 -28.34
C ASN A 68 0.78 -1.86 -29.23
N ASP A 69 0.07 -1.94 -30.33
CA ASP A 69 0.09 -0.90 -31.35
C ASP A 69 -1.01 0.13 -31.11
N TYR A 70 -2.26 -0.32 -31.04
CA TYR A 70 -3.42 0.56 -30.86
C TYR A 70 -4.55 -0.10 -30.11
N PHE A 71 -5.09 0.58 -29.12
CA PHE A 71 -6.41 0.33 -28.56
C PHE A 71 -7.06 1.61 -28.02
N SER A 72 -8.36 1.67 -28.04
CA SER A 72 -9.14 2.74 -27.42
C SER A 72 -10.22 2.15 -26.53
N ILE A 73 -10.37 2.72 -25.34
CA ILE A 73 -11.33 2.29 -24.33
C ILE A 73 -12.18 3.47 -23.93
N SER A 74 -13.50 3.31 -23.92
CA SER A 74 -14.40 4.27 -23.30
C SER A 74 -15.31 3.61 -22.29
N THR A 75 -15.53 4.30 -21.17
CA THR A 75 -16.44 3.90 -20.09
C THR A 75 -17.65 4.82 -20.06
N LYS A 76 -18.85 4.26 -19.86
CA LYS A 76 -20.07 5.04 -19.67
C LYS A 76 -20.23 5.49 -18.21
N GLU A 77 -21.31 6.22 -17.91
CA GLU A 77 -21.68 6.58 -16.54
C GLU A 77 -21.76 5.35 -15.65
N SER A 78 -21.27 5.44 -14.43
CA SER A 78 -21.21 4.34 -13.44
C SER A 78 -20.42 3.11 -13.89
N SER A 79 -19.57 3.24 -14.91
CA SER A 79 -18.74 2.15 -15.42
C SER A 79 -17.28 2.39 -15.17
N TYR A 80 -16.50 1.36 -14.88
CA TYR A 80 -15.03 1.46 -14.83
C TYR A 80 -14.39 0.23 -15.51
N LEU A 81 -13.11 0.37 -15.86
CA LEU A 81 -12.28 -0.69 -16.40
C LEU A 81 -10.91 -0.68 -15.75
N VAL A 82 -10.41 -1.84 -15.38
CA VAL A 82 -9.04 -2.02 -14.89
C VAL A 82 -8.23 -2.79 -15.93
N ILE A 83 -7.13 -2.19 -16.37
CA ILE A 83 -6.13 -2.84 -17.20
C ILE A 83 -4.81 -2.96 -16.45
N ASP A 84 -4.09 -4.02 -16.71
CA ASP A 84 -2.95 -4.43 -15.93
C ASP A 84 -1.84 -5.02 -16.79
N ASN A 85 -0.59 -4.76 -16.42
CA ASN A 85 0.57 -5.44 -16.96
C ASN A 85 1.60 -5.75 -15.85
N VAL A 86 2.78 -6.25 -16.21
CA VAL A 86 3.84 -6.63 -15.26
C VAL A 86 4.39 -5.46 -14.44
N GLU A 87 4.22 -4.22 -14.90
CA GLU A 87 4.82 -3.03 -14.29
C GLU A 87 3.81 -2.16 -13.55
N LYS A 88 2.60 -2.04 -14.10
CA LYS A 88 1.61 -1.06 -13.66
C LYS A 88 0.19 -1.54 -13.84
N SER A 89 -0.67 -1.00 -13.02
CA SER A 89 -2.11 -1.14 -13.11
C SER A 89 -2.76 0.22 -13.35
N ILE A 90 -3.77 0.25 -14.19
CA ILE A 90 -4.51 1.47 -14.56
C ILE A 90 -5.98 1.21 -14.35
N ILE A 91 -6.66 2.10 -13.63
CA ILE A 91 -8.12 2.15 -13.61
C ILE A 91 -8.60 3.36 -14.39
N LEU A 92 -9.50 3.11 -15.33
CA LEU A 92 -10.24 4.11 -16.07
C LEU A 92 -11.62 4.26 -15.44
N MET A 93 -11.91 5.44 -14.94
CA MET A 93 -13.12 5.76 -14.17
C MET A 93 -14.33 6.02 -15.09
N PRO A 94 -15.56 6.18 -14.53
CA PRO A 94 -16.76 6.48 -15.30
C PRO A 94 -16.61 7.67 -16.25
N SER A 95 -17.31 7.63 -17.37
CA SER A 95 -17.35 8.69 -18.37
C SER A 95 -15.96 9.12 -18.82
N SER A 96 -15.10 8.16 -19.15
CA SER A 96 -13.71 8.40 -19.55
C SER A 96 -13.41 7.74 -20.90
N LYS A 97 -12.47 8.33 -21.63
CA LYS A 97 -11.94 7.74 -22.88
C LYS A 97 -10.42 7.83 -22.92
N LEU A 98 -9.81 6.67 -23.00
CA LEU A 98 -8.38 6.44 -23.07
C LEU A 98 -8.02 5.82 -24.42
N THR A 99 -7.04 6.38 -25.10
CA THR A 99 -6.45 5.81 -26.31
C THR A 99 -4.98 5.48 -26.03
N PHE A 100 -4.53 4.33 -26.47
CA PHE A 100 -3.14 3.91 -26.46
C PHE A 100 -2.68 3.67 -27.88
N GLU A 101 -1.62 4.35 -28.27
CA GLU A 101 -1.04 4.27 -29.60
C GLU A 101 0.47 4.52 -29.53
N ASN A 102 1.27 3.67 -30.18
CA ASN A 102 2.73 3.86 -30.29
C ASN A 102 3.39 4.09 -28.91
N ASN A 103 3.04 3.29 -27.90
CA ASN A 103 3.52 3.42 -26.51
C ASN A 103 3.16 4.75 -25.81
N LYS A 104 2.18 5.47 -26.31
CA LYS A 104 1.69 6.73 -25.73
C LYS A 104 0.22 6.59 -25.33
N PHE A 105 -0.14 7.21 -24.23
CA PHE A 105 -1.52 7.32 -23.79
C PHE A 105 -2.09 8.68 -24.16
N SER A 106 -3.34 8.71 -24.58
CA SER A 106 -4.14 9.91 -24.69
C SER A 106 -5.40 9.75 -23.86
N LEU A 107 -5.57 10.59 -22.85
CA LEU A 107 -6.83 10.68 -22.11
C LEU A 107 -7.65 11.81 -22.74
N ASP A 108 -8.58 11.45 -23.64
CA ASP A 108 -9.39 12.41 -24.36
C ASP A 108 -10.28 13.20 -23.40
N TYR A 109 -10.94 12.48 -22.49
CA TYR A 109 -11.70 13.05 -21.38
C TYR A 109 -11.82 12.04 -20.22
N GLY A 110 -12.14 12.55 -19.03
CA GLY A 110 -12.43 11.74 -17.85
C GLY A 110 -11.25 11.65 -16.88
N TYR A 111 -11.16 10.51 -16.21
CA TYR A 111 -10.27 10.29 -15.10
C TYR A 111 -9.55 8.94 -15.23
N MET A 112 -8.23 8.94 -15.10
CA MET A 112 -7.38 7.77 -15.09
C MET A 112 -6.47 7.80 -13.86
N TYR A 113 -6.41 6.70 -13.10
CA TYR A 113 -5.45 6.54 -12.01
C TYR A 113 -4.49 5.40 -12.33
N ILE A 114 -3.23 5.61 -12.02
CA ILE A 114 -2.14 4.70 -12.34
C ILE A 114 -1.35 4.40 -11.08
N LYS A 115 -1.04 3.11 -10.88
CA LYS A 115 -0.20 2.64 -9.77
C LYS A 115 0.81 1.61 -10.26
N THR A 116 2.04 1.71 -9.78
CA THR A 116 3.08 0.72 -10.07
C THR A 116 2.95 -0.50 -9.17
N LYS A 117 3.31 -1.67 -9.70
CA LYS A 117 3.33 -2.93 -8.95
C LYS A 117 4.63 -3.15 -8.17
N ARG A 118 5.70 -2.50 -8.58
CA ARG A 118 7.02 -2.58 -7.95
C ARG A 118 7.40 -1.21 -7.39
N ASN A 119 8.37 -1.18 -6.47
CA ASN A 119 8.88 0.08 -5.92
C ASN A 119 9.61 0.98 -6.95
N ASN A 120 9.54 0.65 -8.21
CA ASN A 120 10.13 1.41 -9.30
C ASN A 120 9.16 2.44 -9.83
N GLU A 121 9.67 3.59 -10.24
CA GLU A 121 8.89 4.57 -10.98
C GLU A 121 8.51 4.03 -12.35
N VAL A 122 7.30 4.34 -12.80
CA VAL A 122 6.83 4.00 -14.14
C VAL A 122 6.74 5.26 -14.98
N ARG A 123 7.25 5.16 -16.19
CA ARG A 123 7.11 6.20 -17.19
C ARG A 123 5.84 5.99 -18.01
N ILE A 124 5.02 7.04 -18.09
CA ILE A 124 3.89 7.14 -19.02
C ILE A 124 4.09 8.35 -19.90
N THR A 125 3.91 8.15 -21.18
CA THR A 125 3.88 9.25 -22.15
C THR A 125 2.43 9.61 -22.40
N LEU A 126 2.04 10.82 -22.01
CA LEU A 126 0.71 11.37 -22.20
C LEU A 126 0.73 12.35 -23.37
N THR A 127 -0.13 12.13 -24.36
CA THR A 127 -0.30 13.03 -25.50
C THR A 127 -1.69 13.64 -25.48
N LYS A 128 -1.78 14.94 -25.69
CA LYS A 128 -3.04 15.66 -25.93
C LYS A 128 -2.78 16.89 -26.79
N GLU A 129 -3.62 17.10 -27.80
CA GLU A 129 -3.55 18.27 -28.71
C GLU A 129 -2.14 18.51 -29.30
N GLY A 130 -1.49 17.41 -29.70
CA GLY A 130 -0.14 17.48 -30.30
C GLY A 130 1.00 17.76 -29.28
N LYS A 131 0.70 17.99 -28.01
CA LYS A 131 1.70 18.13 -26.97
C LYS A 131 1.89 16.81 -26.24
N THR A 132 3.12 16.46 -25.97
CA THR A 132 3.48 15.19 -25.30
C THR A 132 4.29 15.46 -24.05
N TYR A 133 3.90 14.78 -22.96
CA TYR A 133 4.56 14.85 -21.67
C TYR A 133 4.92 13.44 -21.18
N ASN A 134 6.10 13.31 -20.64
CA ASN A 134 6.52 12.11 -19.92
C ASN A 134 6.23 12.30 -18.43
N LEU A 135 5.39 11.45 -17.87
CA LEU A 135 5.06 11.38 -16.46
C LEU A 135 5.84 10.22 -15.86
N ASN A 136 6.62 10.49 -14.82
CA ASN A 136 7.40 9.47 -14.12
C ASN A 136 7.10 9.53 -12.63
N GLY A 137 6.50 8.48 -12.09
CA GLY A 137 6.07 8.41 -10.69
C GLY A 137 5.57 7.02 -10.32
N LYS A 138 5.24 6.82 -9.04
CA LYS A 138 4.75 5.51 -8.54
C LYS A 138 3.23 5.42 -8.55
N SER A 139 2.54 6.51 -8.18
CA SER A 139 1.10 6.58 -8.20
C SER A 139 0.64 8.00 -8.47
N PHE A 140 -0.22 8.15 -9.46
CA PHE A 140 -0.74 9.45 -9.85
C PHE A 140 -2.04 9.32 -10.65
N ALA A 141 -2.82 10.39 -10.63
CA ALA A 141 -4.02 10.51 -11.45
C ALA A 141 -3.82 11.52 -12.59
N VAL A 142 -4.51 11.29 -13.69
CA VAL A 142 -4.66 12.23 -14.79
C VAL A 142 -6.15 12.51 -14.96
N ILE A 143 -6.50 13.79 -14.98
CA ILE A 143 -7.88 14.25 -15.15
C ILE A 143 -7.92 15.13 -16.40
N SER A 144 -8.82 14.83 -17.31
CA SER A 144 -9.00 15.59 -18.53
C SER A 144 -10.45 15.99 -18.73
N TYR A 145 -10.74 17.31 -18.72
CA TYR A 145 -12.05 17.86 -19.01
C TYR A 145 -11.90 19.06 -19.95
N ASN A 146 -12.65 19.05 -21.04
CA ASN A 146 -12.56 20.05 -22.09
C ASN A 146 -11.10 20.18 -22.57
N GLU A 147 -10.56 21.39 -22.55
CA GLU A 147 -9.18 21.68 -22.94
C GLU A 147 -8.17 21.51 -21.78
N ASN A 148 -8.65 21.28 -20.55
CA ASN A 148 -7.79 21.19 -19.38
C ASN A 148 -7.39 19.75 -19.07
N THR A 149 -6.10 19.51 -18.92
CA THR A 149 -5.57 18.24 -18.42
C THR A 149 -4.69 18.52 -17.21
N SER A 150 -4.99 17.86 -16.11
CA SER A 150 -4.27 17.99 -14.85
C SER A 150 -3.64 16.67 -14.45
N VAL A 151 -2.49 16.74 -13.81
CA VAL A 151 -1.83 15.62 -13.13
C VAL A 151 -1.90 15.84 -11.62
N ILE A 152 -2.27 14.82 -10.89
CA ILE A 152 -2.31 14.81 -9.44
C ILE A 152 -1.32 13.77 -8.94
N SER A 153 -0.35 14.20 -8.15
CA SER A 153 0.54 13.30 -7.43
C SER A 153 -0.17 12.81 -6.16
N TYR A 154 -0.13 11.50 -5.90
CA TYR A 154 -0.79 10.92 -4.75
C TYR A 154 0.16 10.75 -3.55
N ASP A 155 0.95 9.70 -3.51
CA ASP A 155 1.80 9.34 -2.36
C ASP A 155 3.29 9.58 -2.58
N ASN A 156 3.70 9.86 -3.82
CA ASN A 156 5.09 10.09 -4.19
C ASN A 156 5.18 11.22 -5.23
N ALA A 157 6.32 11.89 -5.29
CA ALA A 157 6.54 12.92 -6.29
C ALA A 157 6.43 12.37 -7.72
N VAL A 158 5.87 13.16 -8.62
CA VAL A 158 5.75 12.85 -10.03
C VAL A 158 6.61 13.83 -10.83
N LYS A 159 7.56 13.30 -11.60
CA LYS A 159 8.32 14.10 -12.56
C LYS A 159 7.52 14.26 -13.84
N ILE A 160 7.28 15.48 -14.24
CA ILE A 160 6.61 15.86 -15.49
C ILE A 160 7.64 16.49 -16.41
N SER A 161 7.85 15.91 -17.58
CA SER A 161 8.83 16.38 -18.55
C SER A 161 8.18 16.50 -19.92
N PRO A 162 8.22 17.66 -20.60
CA PRO A 162 7.85 17.74 -22.00
C PRO A 162 8.71 16.79 -22.85
N GLU A 163 8.16 16.22 -23.91
CA GLU A 163 8.91 15.34 -24.81
C GLU A 163 9.98 16.13 -25.60
N SER A 164 9.77 17.44 -25.82
CA SER A 164 10.75 18.30 -26.49
C SER A 164 12.00 18.47 -25.64
N SER A 165 13.16 18.37 -26.27
CA SER A 165 14.49 18.47 -25.63
C SER A 165 14.79 19.82 -24.95
N LEU A 166 13.98 20.85 -25.23
CA LEU A 166 14.11 22.20 -24.66
C LEU A 166 13.21 22.43 -23.43
N GLY A 167 12.43 21.44 -22.99
CA GLY A 167 11.48 21.59 -21.90
C GLY A 167 12.11 21.35 -20.53
N ILE A 168 11.80 22.23 -19.59
CA ILE A 168 12.22 22.08 -18.19
C ILE A 168 11.36 20.99 -17.54
N SER A 169 12.00 20.01 -16.88
CA SER A 169 11.31 19.02 -16.07
C SER A 169 10.77 19.66 -14.79
N TYR A 170 9.58 19.28 -14.42
CA TYR A 170 8.88 19.75 -13.24
C TYR A 170 8.62 18.58 -12.28
N TYR A 171 8.83 18.80 -10.98
CA TYR A 171 8.52 17.81 -9.94
C TYR A 171 7.28 18.26 -9.19
N LEU A 172 6.24 17.42 -9.27
CA LEU A 172 5.01 17.60 -8.54
C LEU A 172 5.10 16.81 -7.24
N GLU A 173 5.17 17.52 -6.12
CA GLU A 173 5.22 16.92 -4.79
C GLU A 173 3.93 16.15 -4.44
N PRO A 174 3.99 15.20 -3.49
CA PRO A 174 2.80 14.46 -3.05
C PRO A 174 1.65 15.38 -2.65
N PHE A 175 0.42 14.94 -2.93
CA PHE A 175 -0.83 15.64 -2.65
C PHE A 175 -0.94 17.03 -3.30
N ASN A 176 -0.24 17.24 -4.40
CA ASN A 176 -0.37 18.41 -5.24
C ASN A 176 -0.90 18.05 -6.61
N LYS A 177 -1.50 19.03 -7.28
CA LYS A 177 -1.93 18.95 -8.66
C LYS A 177 -1.29 20.06 -9.49
N THR A 178 -1.14 19.82 -10.77
CA THR A 178 -0.76 20.83 -11.75
C THR A 178 -1.54 20.64 -13.04
N SER A 179 -1.95 21.74 -13.67
CA SER A 179 -2.45 21.69 -15.03
C SER A 179 -1.26 21.58 -15.98
N ILE A 180 -1.31 20.65 -16.91
CA ILE A 180 -0.31 20.50 -17.97
C ILE A 180 -0.82 20.99 -19.32
N MET A 181 -2.13 21.22 -19.45
CA MET A 181 -2.80 21.74 -20.65
C MET A 181 -3.82 22.79 -20.24
N PRO A 182 -3.98 23.87 -21.01
CA PRO A 182 -3.21 24.28 -22.20
C PRO A 182 -1.79 24.76 -21.87
N LEU A 183 -1.52 25.11 -20.61
CA LEU A 183 -0.22 25.56 -20.12
C LEU A 183 0.10 24.88 -18.79
N LEU A 184 1.39 24.63 -18.56
CA LEU A 184 1.85 24.16 -17.25
C LEU A 184 1.59 25.26 -16.21
N ASN A 185 0.70 25.01 -15.27
CA ASN A 185 0.27 25.94 -14.24
C ASN A 185 0.07 25.24 -12.91
N GLY A 186 0.64 25.74 -11.86
CA GLY A 186 0.67 25.17 -10.52
C GLY A 186 2.09 25.19 -9.94
N PRO A 187 2.36 24.48 -8.84
CA PRO A 187 1.52 23.46 -8.18
C PRO A 187 0.38 24.05 -7.33
N TYR A 188 -0.72 23.36 -7.28
CA TYR A 188 -1.83 23.63 -6.37
C TYR A 188 -2.01 22.47 -5.41
N ARG A 189 -2.30 22.73 -4.15
CA ARG A 189 -2.65 21.68 -3.22
C ARG A 189 -4.01 21.08 -3.61
N ILE A 190 -4.13 19.75 -3.57
CA ILE A 190 -5.42 19.10 -3.83
C ILE A 190 -6.41 19.43 -2.72
N THR A 191 -7.68 19.55 -3.08
CA THR A 191 -8.79 19.70 -2.15
C THR A 191 -9.06 18.39 -1.42
N GLU A 192 -9.76 18.44 -0.28
CA GLU A 192 -10.16 17.25 0.47
C GLU A 192 -11.05 16.31 -0.36
N ASN A 193 -11.94 16.87 -1.20
CA ASN A 193 -12.79 16.08 -2.10
C ASN A 193 -11.95 15.34 -3.16
N GLU A 194 -10.94 15.99 -3.75
CA GLU A 194 -10.03 15.35 -4.69
C GLU A 194 -9.22 14.25 -4.02
N ARG A 195 -8.77 14.49 -2.80
CA ARG A 195 -8.06 13.49 -2.01
C ARG A 195 -8.95 12.27 -1.73
N THR A 196 -10.16 12.47 -1.24
CA THR A 196 -11.12 11.40 -0.99
C THR A 196 -11.43 10.60 -2.26
N LEU A 197 -11.57 11.28 -3.40
CA LEU A 197 -11.77 10.63 -4.69
C LEU A 197 -10.60 9.72 -5.03
N ILE A 198 -9.37 10.23 -4.92
CA ILE A 198 -8.15 9.46 -5.25
C ILE A 198 -7.99 8.27 -4.30
N ASP A 199 -8.24 8.45 -3.01
CA ASP A 199 -8.19 7.38 -2.01
C ASP A 199 -9.18 6.26 -2.35
N ASN A 200 -10.40 6.59 -2.77
CA ASN A 200 -11.41 5.64 -3.17
C ASN A 200 -11.01 4.88 -4.45
N VAL A 201 -10.51 5.61 -5.46
CA VAL A 201 -10.07 5.03 -6.73
C VAL A 201 -8.84 4.13 -6.54
N SER A 202 -7.88 4.56 -5.71
CA SER A 202 -6.69 3.76 -5.39
C SER A 202 -7.08 2.45 -4.69
N ARG A 203 -8.01 2.50 -3.73
CA ARG A 203 -8.54 1.31 -3.06
C ARG A 203 -9.28 0.39 -4.02
N GLN A 204 -10.12 0.94 -4.89
CA GLN A 204 -10.83 0.15 -5.90
C GLN A 204 -9.83 -0.58 -6.81
N LEU A 205 -8.81 0.12 -7.30
CA LEU A 205 -7.78 -0.50 -8.14
C LEU A 205 -7.05 -1.63 -7.39
N GLU A 206 -6.69 -1.41 -6.13
CA GLU A 206 -6.04 -2.43 -5.30
C GLU A 206 -6.93 -3.66 -5.11
N MET A 207 -8.21 -3.47 -4.85
CA MET A 207 -9.18 -4.57 -4.70
C MET A 207 -9.29 -5.39 -5.99
N GLU A 208 -9.40 -4.75 -7.15
CA GLU A 208 -9.53 -5.43 -8.43
C GLU A 208 -8.27 -6.20 -8.83
N VAL A 209 -7.10 -5.55 -8.70
CA VAL A 209 -5.81 -6.22 -8.97
C VAL A 209 -5.59 -7.38 -8.02
N ASN A 210 -5.93 -7.20 -6.75
CA ASN A 210 -5.77 -8.22 -5.74
C ASN A 210 -6.74 -9.39 -5.96
N SER A 211 -7.98 -9.16 -6.39
CA SER A 211 -8.92 -10.23 -6.71
C SER A 211 -8.40 -11.11 -7.87
N HIS A 212 -7.80 -10.48 -8.88
CA HIS A 212 -7.22 -11.19 -10.02
C HIS A 212 -5.98 -12.02 -9.65
N LEU A 213 -5.13 -11.51 -8.75
CA LEU A 213 -3.94 -12.23 -8.26
C LEU A 213 -4.27 -13.35 -7.27
N ASN A 214 -5.54 -13.49 -6.89
CA ASN A 214 -6.01 -14.33 -5.81
C ASN A 214 -6.59 -15.67 -6.23
N GLU A 215 -6.53 -16.05 -7.49
CA GLU A 215 -7.15 -17.29 -8.01
C GLU A 215 -6.66 -18.55 -7.28
N ASP A 216 -5.45 -18.54 -6.71
CA ASP A 216 -4.87 -19.67 -5.98
C ASP A 216 -4.92 -19.55 -4.46
N ILE A 217 -5.46 -18.44 -3.91
CA ILE A 217 -5.47 -18.20 -2.46
C ILE A 217 -6.76 -18.74 -1.84
N GLU A 218 -6.63 -19.70 -0.95
CA GLU A 218 -7.74 -20.22 -0.17
C GLU A 218 -8.14 -19.23 0.92
N ARG A 219 -9.44 -18.93 1.02
CA ARG A 219 -10.01 -18.10 2.10
C ARG A 219 -11.16 -18.82 2.74
N TYR A 220 -11.06 -18.99 4.04
CA TYR A 220 -12.14 -19.57 4.82
C TYR A 220 -12.24 -18.93 6.19
N ASN A 221 -13.36 -19.17 6.84
CA ASN A 221 -13.57 -18.75 8.20
C ASN A 221 -14.17 -19.90 9.03
N PHE A 222 -13.98 -19.81 10.32
CA PHE A 222 -14.58 -20.71 11.29
C PHE A 222 -14.89 -19.95 12.57
N LYS A 223 -15.74 -20.54 13.40
CA LYS A 223 -16.13 -19.93 14.65
C LYS A 223 -15.49 -20.66 15.83
N ILE A 224 -15.21 -19.90 16.86
CA ILE A 224 -14.86 -20.43 18.19
C ILE A 224 -15.89 -19.96 19.19
N MET A 225 -16.05 -20.68 20.30
CA MET A 225 -17.06 -20.40 21.33
C MET A 225 -18.49 -20.35 20.73
N GLU A 226 -18.82 -21.27 19.82
CA GLU A 226 -20.13 -21.33 19.17
C GLU A 226 -21.26 -21.37 20.22
N GLY A 227 -22.31 -20.56 19.98
CA GLY A 227 -23.45 -20.41 20.87
C GLY A 227 -23.21 -19.59 22.14
N ASP A 228 -21.99 -19.12 22.40
CA ASP A 228 -21.65 -18.19 23.49
C ASP A 228 -21.80 -16.73 23.04
N LYS A 229 -22.06 -15.83 23.99
CA LYS A 229 -22.06 -14.37 23.71
C LYS A 229 -20.72 -13.85 23.18
N ASN A 230 -19.65 -14.60 23.33
CA ASN A 230 -18.32 -14.37 22.82
C ASN A 230 -17.97 -15.29 21.64
N GLU A 231 -18.97 -15.80 20.92
CA GLU A 231 -18.74 -16.49 19.66
C GLU A 231 -17.96 -15.57 18.70
N THR A 232 -16.78 -16.01 18.31
CA THR A 232 -15.83 -15.22 17.50
C THR A 232 -15.56 -15.90 16.19
N THR A 233 -15.63 -15.13 15.10
CA THR A 233 -15.24 -15.57 13.75
C THR A 233 -13.76 -15.33 13.52
N ILE A 234 -13.05 -16.37 13.13
CA ILE A 234 -11.65 -16.37 12.74
C ILE A 234 -11.58 -16.51 11.22
N TYR A 235 -10.75 -15.72 10.58
CA TYR A 235 -10.54 -15.78 9.14
C TYR A 235 -9.15 -16.29 8.85
N ARG A 236 -9.03 -17.12 7.81
CA ARG A 236 -7.72 -17.56 7.30
C ARG A 236 -7.60 -17.29 5.82
N VAL A 237 -6.45 -16.75 5.47
CA VAL A 237 -5.99 -16.53 4.10
C VAL A 237 -4.75 -17.40 3.93
N VAL A 238 -4.79 -18.37 3.04
CA VAL A 238 -3.72 -19.38 2.88
C VAL A 238 -3.27 -19.42 1.43
N HIS A 239 -1.97 -19.21 1.21
CA HIS A 239 -1.37 -19.35 -0.11
C HIS A 239 -0.78 -20.77 -0.26
N PRO A 240 -0.89 -21.42 -1.44
CA PRO A 240 -0.35 -22.77 -1.64
C PRO A 240 1.19 -22.84 -1.54
N LYS A 241 1.89 -21.72 -1.73
CA LYS A 241 3.34 -21.66 -1.55
C LYS A 241 3.67 -21.51 -0.07
N GLU A 242 4.55 -22.37 0.43
CA GLU A 242 5.05 -22.30 1.79
C GLU A 242 5.68 -20.95 2.12
N GLY A 243 5.46 -20.49 3.34
CA GLY A 243 5.97 -19.21 3.84
C GLY A 243 5.60 -19.01 5.30
N PRO A 244 5.80 -17.80 5.84
CA PRO A 244 5.50 -17.50 7.24
C PRO A 244 4.00 -17.57 7.52
N ASN A 245 3.67 -18.04 8.72
CA ASN A 245 2.32 -18.04 9.27
C ASN A 245 2.16 -16.86 10.24
N ILE A 246 1.33 -15.90 9.89
CA ILE A 246 1.13 -14.69 10.68
C ILE A 246 -0.22 -14.74 11.39
N PHE A 247 -0.25 -14.35 12.66
CA PHE A 247 -1.46 -14.21 13.46
C PHE A 247 -1.71 -12.72 13.75
N LEU A 248 -2.77 -12.18 13.20
CA LEU A 248 -3.21 -10.80 13.35
C LEU A 248 -4.43 -10.75 14.27
N ILE A 249 -4.37 -10.03 15.37
CA ILE A 249 -5.46 -9.94 16.34
C ILE A 249 -5.70 -8.50 16.81
N VAL A 250 -6.98 -8.14 16.98
CA VAL A 250 -7.43 -6.90 17.62
C VAL A 250 -8.04 -7.23 18.99
N PRO A 251 -7.30 -7.05 20.09
CA PRO A 251 -7.70 -7.55 21.41
C PRO A 251 -8.90 -6.83 22.02
N HIS A 252 -9.06 -5.52 21.80
CA HIS A 252 -10.02 -4.72 22.55
C HIS A 252 -11.19 -4.23 21.69
N GLY A 253 -12.39 -4.30 22.26
CA GLY A 253 -13.63 -4.00 21.54
C GLY A 253 -13.83 -2.51 21.19
N ASN A 254 -13.07 -1.61 21.77
CA ASN A 254 -13.12 -0.17 21.50
C ASN A 254 -11.97 0.32 20.60
N GLU A 255 -11.25 -0.59 19.95
CA GLU A 255 -10.17 -0.32 19.01
C GLU A 255 -10.66 -0.51 17.55
N ARG A 256 -11.60 0.36 17.15
CA ARG A 256 -12.38 0.21 15.92
C ARG A 256 -11.55 0.26 14.64
N VAL A 257 -10.55 1.14 14.61
CA VAL A 257 -9.68 1.26 13.43
C VAL A 257 -8.88 -0.02 13.21
N GLY A 258 -8.38 -0.64 14.29
CA GLY A 258 -7.72 -1.93 14.22
C GLY A 258 -8.62 -3.02 13.64
N THR A 259 -9.88 -3.05 14.06
CA THR A 259 -10.89 -3.99 13.53
C THR A 259 -11.09 -3.81 12.03
N ASP A 260 -11.28 -2.58 11.55
CA ASP A 260 -11.55 -2.33 10.14
C ASP A 260 -10.33 -2.66 9.27
N VAL A 261 -9.13 -2.28 9.72
CA VAL A 261 -7.87 -2.64 9.05
C VAL A 261 -7.68 -4.16 8.99
N ALA A 262 -7.99 -4.87 10.07
CA ALA A 262 -7.92 -6.34 10.09
C ALA A 262 -8.95 -6.99 9.15
N MET A 263 -10.19 -6.48 9.11
CA MET A 263 -11.24 -6.96 8.21
C MET A 263 -10.87 -6.76 6.73
N GLU A 264 -10.28 -5.64 6.38
CA GLU A 264 -9.82 -5.36 5.02
C GLU A 264 -8.74 -6.34 4.57
N ARG A 265 -7.92 -6.85 5.48
CA ARG A 265 -6.88 -7.84 5.18
C ARG A 265 -7.40 -9.19 4.72
N ILE A 266 -8.62 -9.55 5.05
CA ILE A 266 -9.24 -10.81 4.64
C ILE A 266 -9.26 -10.96 3.10
N ASN A 267 -9.48 -9.85 2.40
CA ASN A 267 -9.58 -9.83 0.94
C ASN A 267 -8.28 -9.47 0.22
N MET A 268 -7.21 -9.15 0.96
CA MET A 268 -5.93 -8.80 0.33
C MET A 268 -5.10 -10.04 -0.02
N PRO A 269 -4.31 -9.99 -1.10
CA PRO A 269 -3.47 -11.11 -1.49
C PRO A 269 -2.27 -11.27 -0.54
N ILE A 270 -1.82 -12.51 -0.45
CA ILE A 270 -0.53 -12.86 0.12
C ILE A 270 0.28 -13.63 -0.93
N LYS A 271 1.61 -13.54 -0.90
CA LYS A 271 2.50 -14.20 -1.89
C LYS A 271 2.93 -15.60 -1.49
N LYS A 272 2.84 -15.92 -0.21
CA LYS A 272 3.21 -17.20 0.38
C LYS A 272 2.75 -17.29 1.82
N GLY A 273 2.72 -18.49 2.41
CA GLY A 273 2.38 -18.70 3.82
C GLY A 273 0.89 -18.50 4.13
N SER A 274 0.60 -18.06 5.35
CA SER A 274 -0.78 -17.83 5.76
C SER A 274 -0.95 -16.63 6.69
N LEU A 275 -2.16 -16.06 6.67
CA LEU A 275 -2.59 -15.01 7.58
C LEU A 275 -3.85 -15.47 8.33
N THR A 276 -3.75 -15.65 9.63
CA THR A 276 -4.88 -15.92 10.53
C THR A 276 -5.31 -14.61 11.16
N ILE A 277 -6.57 -14.21 10.99
CA ILE A 277 -7.07 -12.89 11.37
C ILE A 277 -8.19 -13.02 12.40
N VAL A 278 -8.02 -12.34 13.53
CA VAL A 278 -9.02 -12.20 14.60
C VAL A 278 -9.39 -10.72 14.73
N PRO A 279 -10.32 -10.21 13.91
CA PRO A 279 -10.62 -8.77 13.89
C PRO A 279 -11.37 -8.31 15.15
N ILE A 280 -12.07 -9.21 15.82
CA ILE A 280 -12.84 -8.95 17.04
C ILE A 280 -12.55 -10.07 18.04
N ALA A 281 -11.54 -9.86 18.89
CA ALA A 281 -11.13 -10.91 19.83
C ALA A 281 -12.15 -11.14 20.99
N VAL A 282 -12.90 -10.10 21.37
CA VAL A 282 -13.91 -10.18 22.43
C VAL A 282 -15.22 -9.54 21.94
N PRO A 283 -16.13 -10.30 21.30
CA PRO A 283 -17.35 -9.79 20.69
C PRO A 283 -18.27 -9.02 21.64
N GLU A 284 -18.40 -9.45 22.87
CA GLU A 284 -19.19 -8.73 23.87
C GLU A 284 -18.60 -7.34 24.18
N ALA A 285 -17.26 -7.23 24.28
CA ALA A 285 -16.58 -5.95 24.46
C ALA A 285 -16.77 -5.05 23.23
N TYR A 286 -16.68 -5.63 22.03
CA TYR A 286 -16.92 -4.92 20.78
C TYR A 286 -18.35 -4.35 20.71
N LYS A 287 -19.38 -5.15 21.02
CA LYS A 287 -20.78 -4.69 21.04
C LYS A 287 -21.00 -3.52 22.01
N LYS A 288 -20.32 -3.56 23.16
CA LYS A 288 -20.39 -2.53 24.20
C LYS A 288 -19.46 -1.32 23.97
N ASN A 289 -18.66 -1.33 22.88
CA ASN A 289 -17.58 -0.38 22.63
C ASN A 289 -16.67 -0.20 23.85
N ALA A 290 -16.30 -1.30 24.47
CA ALA A 290 -15.52 -1.35 25.72
C ALA A 290 -14.18 -2.04 25.51
N ARG A 291 -13.19 -1.66 26.31
CA ARG A 291 -11.88 -2.32 26.30
C ARG A 291 -11.99 -3.76 26.88
N ALA A 292 -12.75 -3.92 27.93
CA ALA A 292 -12.85 -5.14 28.70
C ALA A 292 -14.32 -5.48 29.03
N ILE A 293 -14.58 -6.71 29.42
CA ILE A 293 -15.88 -7.16 29.90
C ILE A 293 -15.77 -7.50 31.38
N GLU A 294 -16.67 -6.94 32.21
CA GLU A 294 -16.70 -7.17 33.65
C GLU A 294 -15.34 -6.94 34.34
N GLY A 295 -14.57 -5.95 33.86
CA GLY A 295 -13.21 -5.68 34.34
C GLY A 295 -12.14 -6.67 33.86
N LEU A 296 -12.49 -7.63 33.00
CA LEU A 296 -11.58 -8.65 32.51
C LEU A 296 -11.02 -8.24 31.13
N ASP A 297 -9.84 -7.63 31.14
CA ASP A 297 -9.09 -7.31 29.93
C ASP A 297 -8.40 -8.58 29.39
N ILE A 298 -8.64 -8.89 28.11
CA ILE A 298 -8.06 -10.10 27.49
C ILE A 298 -6.54 -10.05 27.46
N ASN A 299 -5.91 -8.88 27.33
CA ASN A 299 -4.46 -8.74 27.39
C ASN A 299 -3.84 -9.15 28.72
N ASN A 300 -4.65 -9.33 29.75
CA ASN A 300 -4.23 -9.83 31.05
C ASN A 300 -4.54 -11.34 31.25
N ARG A 301 -4.80 -12.11 30.17
CA ARG A 301 -5.28 -13.49 30.26
C ARG A 301 -4.42 -14.53 29.53
N PHE A 302 -3.35 -14.13 28.89
CA PHE A 302 -2.46 -15.04 28.18
C PHE A 302 -1.39 -15.62 29.14
N PHE A 303 -1.80 -16.55 29.99
CA PHE A 303 -0.92 -17.18 30.97
C PHE A 303 -0.51 -18.58 30.54
N TYR A 304 0.72 -18.97 30.86
CA TYR A 304 1.17 -20.37 30.76
C TYR A 304 0.38 -21.36 31.65
N ARG A 305 -0.22 -20.88 32.72
CA ARG A 305 -1.04 -21.70 33.61
C ARG A 305 -2.50 -21.61 33.19
N LYS A 306 -3.13 -22.78 33.05
CA LYS A 306 -4.56 -22.91 32.69
C LYS A 306 -5.44 -22.24 33.75
N ILE A 307 -5.89 -21.04 33.51
CA ILE A 307 -6.99 -20.41 34.24
C ILE A 307 -8.19 -20.41 33.27
N ASN A 308 -9.23 -21.13 33.61
CA ASN A 308 -10.38 -21.37 32.74
C ASN A 308 -11.69 -20.93 33.41
N ARG A 309 -11.66 -19.80 34.13
CA ARG A 309 -12.77 -19.39 35.02
C ARG A 309 -13.78 -18.48 34.31
N SER A 310 -13.36 -17.66 33.35
CA SER A 310 -14.23 -16.73 32.65
C SER A 310 -14.30 -17.05 31.17
N ALA A 311 -15.27 -16.46 30.46
CA ALA A 311 -15.34 -16.52 28.99
C ALA A 311 -14.09 -15.91 28.35
N THR A 312 -13.55 -14.82 28.92
CA THR A 312 -12.33 -14.17 28.45
C THR A 312 -11.10 -15.07 28.59
N ASP A 313 -11.01 -15.87 29.71
CA ASP A 313 -9.94 -16.86 29.88
C ASP A 313 -10.03 -17.98 28.82
N LYS A 314 -11.26 -18.43 28.51
CA LYS A 314 -11.50 -19.44 27.45
C LYS A 314 -11.09 -18.93 26.08
N LEU A 315 -11.44 -17.68 25.74
CA LEU A 315 -11.01 -17.04 24.48
C LEU A 315 -9.48 -16.95 24.40
N ALA A 316 -8.83 -16.41 25.45
CA ALA A 316 -7.37 -16.31 25.48
C ALA A 316 -6.70 -17.67 25.28
N LYS A 317 -7.25 -18.74 25.95
CA LYS A 317 -6.77 -20.09 25.73
C LYS A 317 -6.91 -20.56 24.28
N LYS A 318 -8.07 -20.31 23.64
CA LYS A 318 -8.29 -20.67 22.24
C LYS A 318 -7.27 -19.99 21.32
N TYR A 319 -6.98 -18.70 21.55
CA TYR A 319 -5.97 -17.99 20.76
C TYR A 319 -4.56 -18.54 20.99
N MET A 320 -4.21 -18.88 22.22
CA MET A 320 -2.92 -19.54 22.52
C MET A 320 -2.80 -20.89 21.82
N ASP A 321 -3.88 -21.70 21.83
CA ASP A 321 -3.90 -23.01 21.17
C ASP A 321 -3.70 -22.86 19.64
N MET A 322 -4.29 -21.82 19.01
CA MET A 322 -4.11 -21.53 17.58
C MET A 322 -2.67 -21.19 17.22
N LEU A 323 -1.88 -20.56 18.09
CA LEU A 323 -0.48 -20.29 17.80
C LEU A 323 0.30 -21.59 17.57
N ASP A 324 -0.03 -22.64 18.31
CA ASP A 324 0.59 -23.96 18.15
C ASP A 324 -0.01 -24.74 16.97
N GLU A 325 -1.34 -24.77 16.86
CA GLU A 325 -2.08 -25.51 15.82
C GLU A 325 -1.68 -25.06 14.41
N TYR A 326 -1.61 -23.74 14.19
CA TYR A 326 -1.27 -23.17 12.90
C TYR A 326 0.22 -22.85 12.74
N LYS A 327 1.06 -23.30 13.66
CA LYS A 327 2.52 -23.09 13.64
C LYS A 327 2.87 -21.64 13.34
N ILE A 328 2.33 -20.72 14.12
CA ILE A 328 2.49 -19.28 13.91
C ILE A 328 3.96 -18.88 14.12
N ASP A 329 4.49 -18.14 13.15
CA ASP A 329 5.84 -17.57 13.19
C ASP A 329 5.85 -16.13 13.71
N VAL A 330 4.75 -15.41 13.50
CA VAL A 330 4.65 -13.98 13.85
C VAL A 330 3.27 -13.66 14.43
N VAL A 331 3.25 -12.91 15.53
CA VAL A 331 2.02 -12.34 16.12
C VAL A 331 2.05 -10.83 15.98
N LEU A 332 0.98 -10.26 15.41
CA LEU A 332 0.74 -8.82 15.30
C LEU A 332 -0.53 -8.48 16.07
N THR A 333 -0.46 -7.53 17.00
CA THR A 333 -1.64 -7.00 17.69
C THR A 333 -1.85 -5.54 17.32
N LEU A 334 -3.11 -5.17 17.04
CA LEU A 334 -3.46 -3.78 16.68
C LEU A 334 -4.19 -3.15 17.87
N HIS A 335 -3.68 -1.99 18.33
CA HIS A 335 -4.17 -1.27 19.48
C HIS A 335 -4.39 0.21 19.20
N GLU A 336 -5.37 0.81 19.91
CA GLU A 336 -5.58 2.26 19.99
C GLU A 336 -5.43 2.71 21.45
N GLY A 337 -4.25 3.23 21.80
CA GLY A 337 -3.95 3.70 23.15
C GLY A 337 -4.69 4.97 23.54
N ASN A 338 -5.05 5.11 24.81
CA ASN A 338 -5.73 6.30 25.35
C ASN A 338 -4.80 7.52 25.54
N GLY A 339 -3.61 7.53 24.94
CA GLY A 339 -2.69 8.63 25.12
C GLY A 339 -2.28 8.88 26.56
N PHE A 340 -2.27 7.84 27.40
CA PHE A 340 -1.66 7.94 28.72
C PHE A 340 -0.21 8.31 28.51
N LYS A 341 0.00 9.61 28.51
CA LYS A 341 1.25 10.33 28.65
C LYS A 341 2.48 9.47 28.37
N GLU A 342 3.02 9.65 27.17
CA GLU A 342 4.40 9.28 26.86
C GLU A 342 4.75 7.78 26.79
N PHE A 343 3.94 6.87 27.38
CA PHE A 343 4.32 5.46 27.53
C PHE A 343 3.86 4.58 26.36
N PHE A 344 2.59 4.62 25.91
CA PHE A 344 2.03 3.69 24.94
C PHE A 344 1.43 4.35 23.67
N GLY A 345 1.78 5.56 23.35
CA GLY A 345 1.31 6.20 22.14
C GLY A 345 2.31 6.04 20.99
N ASP A 346 1.80 5.74 19.79
CA ASP A 346 2.58 5.79 18.55
C ASP A 346 3.88 5.00 18.59
N SER A 347 3.75 3.72 18.95
CA SER A 347 4.90 2.85 19.14
C SER A 347 4.70 1.43 18.63
N ILE A 348 5.79 0.78 18.29
CA ILE A 348 5.87 -0.67 18.12
C ILE A 348 6.42 -1.24 19.40
N ILE A 349 5.59 -1.99 20.13
CA ILE A 349 5.93 -2.68 21.37
C ILE A 349 6.36 -4.10 21.06
N TYR A 350 7.41 -4.58 21.71
CA TYR A 350 7.90 -5.94 21.54
C TYR A 350 8.56 -6.48 22.81
N ASP A 351 8.58 -7.80 22.95
CA ASP A 351 8.94 -8.51 24.18
C ASP A 351 10.31 -9.21 24.11
N SER A 352 11.04 -9.09 22.99
CA SER A 352 12.33 -9.77 22.80
C SER A 352 13.35 -8.88 22.11
N ARG A 353 14.51 -8.64 22.72
CA ARG A 353 15.61 -7.83 22.16
C ARG A 353 16.15 -8.36 20.82
N LYS A 354 15.99 -9.65 20.52
CA LYS A 354 16.34 -10.21 19.20
C LYS A 354 15.57 -9.57 18.05
N LEU A 355 14.50 -8.82 18.33
CA LEU A 355 13.65 -8.13 17.34
C LEU A 355 14.04 -6.68 17.09
N ASP A 356 15.05 -6.13 17.82
CA ASP A 356 15.45 -4.73 17.71
C ASP A 356 15.72 -4.31 16.25
N ASP A 357 16.51 -5.08 15.50
CA ASP A 357 16.83 -4.79 14.09
C ASP A 357 15.62 -4.81 13.18
N LYS A 358 14.70 -5.77 13.39
CA LYS A 358 13.44 -5.84 12.62
C LYS A 358 12.56 -4.63 12.88
N VAL A 359 12.43 -4.22 14.14
CA VAL A 359 11.66 -3.04 14.53
C VAL A 359 12.27 -1.77 13.96
N LEU A 360 13.60 -1.61 14.03
CA LEU A 360 14.28 -0.47 13.44
C LEU A 360 14.07 -0.39 11.93
N LYS A 361 14.11 -1.51 11.22
CA LYS A 361 13.87 -1.57 9.79
C LYS A 361 12.43 -1.15 9.45
N VAL A 362 11.43 -1.67 10.19
CA VAL A 362 10.02 -1.24 10.04
C VAL A 362 9.92 0.27 10.28
N LEU A 363 10.45 0.77 11.40
CA LEU A 363 10.37 2.19 11.76
C LEU A 363 11.02 3.12 10.73
N SER A 364 12.16 2.73 10.18
CA SER A 364 12.82 3.50 9.11
C SER A 364 11.91 3.66 7.90
N ASN A 365 11.27 2.56 7.48
CA ASN A 365 10.40 2.56 6.30
C ASN A 365 9.09 3.31 6.54
N ILE A 366 8.44 3.13 7.70
CA ILE A 366 7.15 3.79 7.97
C ILE A 366 7.32 5.27 8.27
N ASN A 367 8.32 5.66 9.07
CA ASN A 367 8.49 7.05 9.48
C ASN A 367 8.73 7.98 8.28
N SER A 368 9.48 7.54 7.27
CA SER A 368 9.65 8.31 6.04
C SER A 368 8.33 8.53 5.28
N ARG A 369 7.38 7.59 5.38
CA ARG A 369 6.07 7.67 4.70
C ARG A 369 5.04 8.48 5.47
N ILE A 370 5.09 8.44 6.81
CA ILE A 370 4.12 9.17 7.66
C ILE A 370 4.62 10.55 8.10
N GLU A 371 5.89 10.89 7.86
CA GLU A 371 6.44 12.20 8.17
C GLU A 371 5.65 13.38 7.57
N PRO A 372 5.16 13.31 6.30
CA PRO A 372 4.30 14.35 5.75
C PRO A 372 3.03 14.59 6.56
N MET A 373 2.57 13.61 7.32
CA MET A 373 1.43 13.71 8.23
C MET A 373 1.80 14.32 9.60
N LYS A 374 3.06 14.75 9.78
CA LYS A 374 3.62 15.22 11.06
C LYS A 374 3.45 14.20 12.17
N PHE A 375 3.77 12.95 11.85
CA PHE A 375 3.60 11.81 12.73
C PHE A 375 4.87 10.96 12.76
N LYS A 376 5.19 10.36 13.90
CA LYS A 376 6.38 9.53 14.05
C LYS A 376 6.15 8.41 15.06
N PHE A 377 6.45 7.21 14.65
CA PHE A 377 6.48 6.04 15.52
C PHE A 377 7.84 5.84 16.20
N LYS A 378 7.81 5.28 17.40
CA LYS A 378 9.00 4.90 18.18
C LYS A 378 9.00 3.39 18.46
N GLN A 379 10.19 2.85 18.73
CA GLN A 379 10.33 1.51 19.26
C GLN A 379 10.13 1.50 20.78
N MET A 380 9.54 0.42 21.30
CA MET A 380 9.38 0.22 22.74
C MET A 380 9.60 -1.24 23.10
N TYR A 381 10.79 -1.54 23.62
CA TYR A 381 11.00 -2.81 24.30
C TYR A 381 10.34 -2.79 25.67
N TYR A 382 9.22 -3.47 25.80
CA TYR A 382 8.45 -3.49 27.04
C TYR A 382 7.72 -4.83 27.23
N PRO A 383 8.37 -5.80 27.89
CA PRO A 383 7.76 -7.09 28.19
C PRO A 383 6.54 -6.95 29.09
N MET A 384 5.39 -7.44 28.61
CA MET A 384 4.12 -7.43 29.35
C MET A 384 3.67 -8.87 29.62
N PRO A 385 3.94 -9.43 30.81
CA PRO A 385 3.88 -10.88 31.09
C PRO A 385 2.52 -11.57 30.85
N THR A 386 1.46 -10.83 30.62
CA THR A 386 0.10 -11.38 30.50
C THR A 386 -0.51 -11.22 29.12
N THR A 387 0.24 -10.63 28.18
CA THR A 387 -0.21 -10.39 26.80
C THR A 387 0.09 -11.57 25.88
N ILE A 388 -0.64 -11.63 24.75
CA ILE A 388 -0.39 -12.63 23.72
C ILE A 388 1.01 -12.45 23.08
N THR A 389 1.50 -11.22 22.97
CA THR A 389 2.85 -10.93 22.46
C THR A 389 3.94 -11.50 23.37
N TYR A 390 3.80 -11.33 24.66
CA TYR A 390 4.71 -11.95 25.63
C TYR A 390 4.64 -13.48 25.61
N TYR A 391 3.44 -14.05 25.55
CA TYR A 391 3.24 -15.50 25.45
C TYR A 391 3.92 -16.05 24.17
N ALA A 392 3.73 -15.39 23.03
CA ALA A 392 4.36 -15.74 21.77
C ALA A 392 5.90 -15.64 21.85
N ALA A 393 6.42 -14.55 22.39
CA ALA A 393 7.87 -14.34 22.55
C ALA A 393 8.53 -15.45 23.41
N LYS A 394 7.83 -15.95 24.46
CA LYS A 394 8.30 -17.10 25.26
C LYS A 394 8.34 -18.41 24.50
N LYS A 395 7.58 -18.51 23.41
CA LYS A 395 7.60 -19.66 22.48
C LYS A 395 8.56 -19.44 21.31
N ASN A 396 9.38 -18.41 21.32
CA ASN A 396 10.25 -17.98 20.22
C ASN A 396 9.50 -17.58 18.95
N ILE A 397 8.24 -17.19 19.06
CA ILE A 397 7.44 -16.59 18.01
C ILE A 397 7.75 -15.08 18.02
N ASP A 398 8.00 -14.49 16.87
CA ASP A 398 8.20 -13.03 16.74
C ASP A 398 6.87 -12.33 17.07
N ALA A 399 6.89 -11.29 17.92
CA ALA A 399 5.64 -10.71 18.40
C ALA A 399 5.75 -9.19 18.55
N PHE A 400 4.74 -8.47 18.01
CA PHE A 400 4.72 -7.02 17.99
C PHE A 400 3.32 -6.49 18.32
N GLY A 401 3.27 -5.50 19.21
CA GLY A 401 2.10 -4.67 19.45
C GLY A 401 2.23 -3.34 18.71
N ILE A 402 1.25 -3.01 17.90
CA ILE A 402 1.15 -1.73 17.20
C ILE A 402 0.21 -0.86 18.01
N GLU A 403 0.75 0.15 18.70
CA GLU A 403 -0.01 1.10 19.50
C GLU A 403 -0.15 2.43 18.76
N LEU A 404 -1.37 2.84 18.49
CA LEU A 404 -1.69 4.10 17.82
C LEU A 404 -2.51 5.00 18.74
N THR A 405 -2.17 6.28 18.80
CA THR A 405 -2.90 7.26 19.60
C THR A 405 -4.36 7.37 19.14
N ARG A 406 -5.29 7.21 20.11
CA ARG A 406 -6.75 7.27 19.86
C ARG A 406 -7.25 8.64 19.40
N ASN A 407 -6.59 9.71 19.81
CA ASN A 407 -7.00 11.11 19.56
C ASN A 407 -6.75 11.61 18.12
N LEU A 408 -6.23 10.77 17.23
CA LEU A 408 -6.09 11.11 15.82
C LEU A 408 -7.45 10.96 15.10
N ASP A 409 -7.59 11.70 14.01
CA ASP A 409 -8.65 11.50 13.04
C ASP A 409 -8.73 10.05 12.57
N TYR A 410 -9.94 9.54 12.34
CA TYR A 410 -10.19 8.14 12.01
C TYR A 410 -9.46 7.70 10.73
N ASP A 411 -9.58 8.48 9.65
CA ASP A 411 -8.97 8.14 8.37
C ASP A 411 -7.43 8.18 8.46
N LYS A 412 -6.92 9.16 9.18
CA LYS A 412 -5.48 9.25 9.46
C LYS A 412 -4.97 8.02 10.23
N LYS A 413 -5.67 7.60 11.27
CA LYS A 413 -5.35 6.37 12.02
C LYS A 413 -5.34 5.15 11.11
N ARG A 414 -6.35 5.01 10.27
CA ARG A 414 -6.50 3.89 9.34
C ARG A 414 -5.33 3.81 8.35
N ILE A 415 -4.97 4.94 7.72
CA ILE A 415 -3.82 5.02 6.80
C ILE A 415 -2.52 4.64 7.50
N ILE A 416 -2.28 5.17 8.70
CA ILE A 416 -1.06 4.88 9.46
C ILE A 416 -1.01 3.40 9.83
N MET A 417 -2.09 2.83 10.34
CA MET A 417 -2.15 1.43 10.77
C MET A 417 -1.95 0.46 9.58
N HIS A 418 -2.55 0.76 8.42
CA HIS A 418 -2.27 0.03 7.18
C HIS A 418 -0.79 0.13 6.77
N THR A 419 -0.21 1.32 6.83
CA THR A 419 1.19 1.53 6.45
C THR A 419 2.12 0.65 7.29
N ILE A 420 1.88 0.60 8.60
CA ILE A 420 2.69 -0.21 9.52
C ILE A 420 2.47 -1.70 9.26
N LEU A 421 1.22 -2.13 9.17
CA LEU A 421 0.89 -3.54 8.93
C LEU A 421 1.52 -4.04 7.62
N ASN A 422 1.42 -3.25 6.54
CA ASN A 422 2.04 -3.59 5.25
C ASN A 422 3.56 -3.75 5.36
N GLU A 423 4.24 -2.91 6.13
CA GLU A 423 5.69 -3.06 6.28
C GLU A 423 6.06 -4.33 7.06
N PHE A 424 5.26 -4.71 8.07
CA PHE A 424 5.47 -6.01 8.74
C PHE A 424 5.26 -7.16 7.76
N LEU A 425 4.17 -7.16 6.99
CA LEU A 425 3.89 -8.23 6.02
C LEU A 425 4.99 -8.34 4.95
N LYS A 426 5.56 -7.21 4.51
CA LYS A 426 6.71 -7.19 3.57
C LYS A 426 8.00 -7.72 4.18
N ILE A 427 8.32 -7.34 5.42
CA ILE A 427 9.55 -7.83 6.10
C ILE A 427 9.52 -9.34 6.28
N TYR A 428 8.34 -9.91 6.51
CA TYR A 428 8.12 -11.34 6.56
C TYR A 428 7.79 -11.95 5.19
N GLU A 429 7.90 -11.17 4.11
CA GLU A 429 7.69 -11.60 2.73
C GLU A 429 6.31 -12.24 2.47
N LEU A 430 5.30 -11.85 3.24
CA LEU A 430 3.93 -12.28 3.01
C LEU A 430 3.29 -11.47 1.85
N GLU A 431 3.75 -10.23 1.65
CA GLU A 431 3.34 -9.31 0.56
C GLU A 431 4.47 -8.98 -0.41
#